data_1b5605fe6573f8b1d514c901c1e26b88
#
_entry.id   1b5605fe6573f8b1d514c901c1e26b88
#
_cell.length_a   1.000
_cell.length_b   1.000
_cell.length_c   1.000
_cell.angle_alpha   90.00
_cell.angle_beta   90.00
_cell.angle_gamma   90.00
#
_symmetry.space_group_name_H-M   'P 1'
#
loop_
_entity.id
_entity.type
_entity.pdbx_description
1 polymer ?
#
loop_
_entity_poly.entity_id
_entity_poly.type
_entity_poly.pdbx_seq_one_letter_code
_entity_poly.pdbx_strand_id
1 'polypeptide(L)'
;MKRTLIALALLSAVAGCGYRLESGSARFTDPSVRIDASPFANRSTIPDAGAVIAAGFREELRRSGFRGTFGDVGANYLVEGTVRDLRSDIFSHGTDRFSIENRLTLVVDVRVVEVVRGGVLWKESGLTETASFYAGPDAQYTEANRRAAFEEVVRRMAVRMSQILRVLL
;
A
#
# COMPACT_ATOMS: atom_id res chain seq x y z
N MET A 1 -4.66 48.14 29.83
CA MET A 1 -5.73 47.14 29.91
C MET A 1 -6.30 46.69 28.56
N LYS A 2 -6.63 47.57 27.59
CA LYS A 2 -7.12 47.11 26.26
C LYS A 2 -6.09 46.32 25.43
N ARG A 3 -4.81 46.65 25.49
CA ARG A 3 -3.72 45.95 24.76
C ARG A 3 -3.43 44.54 25.30
N THR A 4 -3.59 44.32 26.58
CA THR A 4 -3.43 42.99 27.22
C THR A 4 -4.59 42.05 26.91
N LEU A 5 -5.80 42.55 26.79
CA LEU A 5 -6.97 41.77 26.38
C LEU A 5 -6.89 41.30 24.91
N ILE A 6 -6.38 42.15 24.01
CA ILE A 6 -6.20 41.81 22.61
C ILE A 6 -5.11 40.73 22.44
N ALA A 7 -4.01 40.81 23.21
CA ALA A 7 -2.95 39.78 23.19
C ALA A 7 -3.46 38.44 23.72
N LEU A 8 -4.30 38.42 24.72
CA LEU A 8 -4.88 37.19 25.29
C LEU A 8 -5.89 36.56 24.34
N ALA A 9 -6.67 37.36 23.60
CA ALA A 9 -7.60 36.90 22.59
C ALA A 9 -6.90 36.33 21.34
N LEU A 10 -5.73 36.85 20.95
CA LEU A 10 -4.93 36.28 19.86
C LEU A 10 -4.27 34.94 20.26
N LEU A 11 -3.88 34.81 21.52
CA LEU A 11 -3.26 33.55 22.01
C LEU A 11 -4.27 32.41 22.07
N SER A 12 -5.54 32.66 22.33
CA SER A 12 -6.61 31.65 22.34
C SER A 12 -7.01 31.19 20.95
N ALA A 13 -6.80 31.99 19.88
CA ALA A 13 -7.08 31.60 18.51
C ALA A 13 -6.09 30.57 17.93
N VAL A 14 -4.88 30.48 18.48
CA VAL A 14 -3.85 29.51 18.02
C VAL A 14 -4.05 28.13 18.62
N ALA A 15 -4.74 28.02 19.77
CA ALA A 15 -5.02 26.73 20.42
C ALA A 15 -6.18 25.95 19.76
N GLY A 16 -6.89 26.54 18.80
CA GLY A 16 -8.05 25.94 18.14
C GLY A 16 -7.78 25.21 16.83
N CYS A 17 -6.51 25.12 16.35
CA CYS A 17 -6.17 24.25 15.25
C CYS A 17 -6.22 22.80 15.70
N GLY A 18 -7.38 22.17 15.56
CA GLY A 18 -7.63 20.77 15.87
C GLY A 18 -6.91 19.77 14.95
N TYR A 19 -5.66 20.04 14.58
CA TYR A 19 -4.79 19.04 14.02
C TYR A 19 -4.39 18.09 15.15
N ARG A 20 -5.16 17.05 15.33
CA ARG A 20 -4.60 15.84 15.97
C ARG A 20 -3.53 15.33 15.00
N LEU A 21 -2.28 15.53 15.37
CA LEU A 21 -1.21 14.68 14.90
C LEU A 21 -1.59 13.26 15.33
N GLU A 22 -2.19 12.51 14.42
CA GLU A 22 -2.30 11.08 14.56
C GLU A 22 -0.86 10.56 14.42
N SER A 23 -0.17 10.55 15.58
CA SER A 23 1.18 10.04 15.70
C SER A 23 1.15 8.58 15.27
N GLY A 24 1.69 8.38 14.11
CA GLY A 24 2.08 7.19 13.42
C GLY A 24 1.47 5.88 13.90
N SER A 25 0.76 5.23 13.01
CA SER A 25 0.48 3.79 13.05
C SER A 25 0.22 3.24 14.47
N ALA A 26 -0.99 3.47 14.99
CA ALA A 26 -1.49 2.60 16.04
C ALA A 26 -1.29 1.16 15.53
N ARG A 27 -0.35 0.41 16.14
CA ARG A 27 -0.14 -0.98 15.80
C ARG A 27 -1.44 -1.72 16.08
N PHE A 28 -1.84 -2.56 15.17
CA PHE A 28 -2.95 -3.46 15.42
C PHE A 28 -2.56 -4.38 16.58
N THR A 29 -3.32 -4.34 17.67
CA THR A 29 -2.93 -4.99 18.93
C THR A 29 -3.85 -6.13 19.34
N ASP A 30 -4.93 -6.41 18.61
CA ASP A 30 -5.79 -7.52 18.95
C ASP A 30 -5.08 -8.85 18.68
N PRO A 31 -4.69 -9.61 19.74
CA PRO A 31 -3.97 -10.86 19.59
C PRO A 31 -4.83 -11.99 19.01
N SER A 32 -6.17 -11.83 18.99
CA SER A 32 -7.10 -12.83 18.47
C SER A 32 -7.17 -12.81 16.94
N VAL A 33 -6.79 -11.69 16.31
CA VAL A 33 -6.81 -11.54 14.86
C VAL A 33 -5.52 -12.09 14.27
N ARG A 34 -5.64 -13.19 13.54
CA ARG A 34 -4.56 -13.87 12.82
C ARG A 34 -4.88 -13.90 11.35
N ILE A 35 -3.99 -13.32 10.54
CA ILE A 35 -4.18 -13.18 9.11
C ILE A 35 -3.13 -14.01 8.38
N ASP A 36 -3.56 -14.81 7.42
CA ASP A 36 -2.69 -15.40 6.41
C ASP A 36 -2.90 -14.69 5.07
N ALA A 37 -1.81 -14.52 4.33
CA ALA A 37 -1.80 -13.97 2.99
C ALA A 37 -1.12 -14.96 2.04
N SER A 38 -1.90 -15.68 1.29
CA SER A 38 -1.42 -16.60 0.26
C SER A 38 -0.70 -15.86 -0.87
N PRO A 39 0.19 -16.52 -1.63
CA PRO A 39 0.71 -15.95 -2.86
C PRO A 39 -0.45 -15.52 -3.77
N PHE A 40 -0.35 -14.32 -4.33
CA PHE A 40 -1.39 -13.81 -5.23
C PHE A 40 -1.31 -14.52 -6.58
N ALA A 41 -2.46 -14.86 -7.13
CA ALA A 41 -2.53 -15.35 -8.51
C ALA A 41 -2.00 -14.27 -9.45
N ASN A 42 -1.21 -14.66 -10.44
CA ASN A 42 -0.58 -13.72 -11.37
C ASN A 42 -1.16 -13.89 -12.78
N ARG A 43 -1.79 -12.84 -13.29
CA ARG A 43 -2.29 -12.72 -14.66
C ARG A 43 -1.54 -11.68 -15.47
N SER A 44 -0.52 -11.05 -14.87
CA SER A 44 0.33 -10.09 -15.57
C SER A 44 1.41 -10.79 -16.40
N THR A 45 2.06 -10.02 -17.25
CA THR A 45 3.17 -10.51 -18.08
C THR A 45 4.50 -10.60 -17.34
N ILE A 46 4.57 -10.06 -16.10
CA ILE A 46 5.80 -10.07 -15.30
C ILE A 46 5.80 -11.32 -14.43
N PRO A 47 6.77 -12.22 -14.62
CA PRO A 47 6.92 -13.42 -13.80
C PRO A 47 7.00 -13.06 -12.31
N ASP A 48 6.49 -13.96 -11.44
CA ASP A 48 6.57 -13.86 -9.98
C ASP A 48 5.96 -12.61 -9.32
N ALA A 49 5.31 -11.72 -10.08
CA ALA A 49 4.70 -10.50 -9.55
C ALA A 49 3.74 -10.80 -8.38
N GLY A 50 2.93 -11.86 -8.48
CA GLY A 50 2.02 -12.26 -7.41
C GLY A 50 2.74 -12.65 -6.12
N ALA A 51 3.86 -13.37 -6.22
CA ALA A 51 4.67 -13.77 -5.06
C ALA A 51 5.33 -12.56 -4.40
N VAL A 52 5.88 -11.63 -5.19
CA VAL A 52 6.53 -10.41 -4.71
C VAL A 52 5.53 -9.50 -4.00
N ILE A 53 4.35 -9.30 -4.59
CA ILE A 53 3.29 -8.47 -3.98
C ILE A 53 2.79 -9.08 -2.68
N ALA A 54 2.55 -10.39 -2.65
CA ALA A 54 2.15 -11.07 -1.42
C ALA A 54 3.24 -11.01 -0.33
N ALA A 55 4.51 -11.10 -0.70
CA ALA A 55 5.63 -10.94 0.23
C ALA A 55 5.70 -9.53 0.81
N GLY A 56 5.58 -8.50 -0.04
CA GLY A 56 5.51 -7.10 0.41
C GLY A 56 4.33 -6.84 1.35
N PHE A 57 3.18 -7.44 1.04
CA PHE A 57 2.00 -7.33 1.89
C PHE A 57 2.18 -8.02 3.25
N ARG A 58 2.74 -9.23 3.30
CA ARG A 58 3.06 -9.91 4.58
C ARG A 58 4.03 -9.11 5.44
N GLU A 59 5.04 -8.51 4.81
CA GLU A 59 5.98 -7.63 5.53
C GLU A 59 5.26 -6.40 6.11
N GLU A 60 4.34 -5.80 5.37
CA GLU A 60 3.55 -4.68 5.86
C GLU A 60 2.59 -5.09 6.99
N LEU A 61 1.94 -6.26 6.90
CA LEU A 61 1.12 -6.81 7.98
C LEU A 61 1.95 -6.95 9.27
N ARG A 62 3.16 -7.49 9.17
CA ARG A 62 4.07 -7.63 10.30
C ARG A 62 4.46 -6.27 10.91
N ARG A 63 4.77 -5.27 10.08
CA ARG A 63 5.07 -3.89 10.53
C ARG A 63 3.88 -3.23 11.20
N SER A 64 2.69 -3.51 10.68
CA SER A 64 1.43 -2.98 11.18
C SER A 64 0.94 -3.64 12.47
N GLY A 65 1.64 -4.68 12.96
CA GLY A 65 1.34 -5.37 14.21
C GLY A 65 0.33 -6.50 14.08
N PHE A 66 -0.11 -6.84 12.87
CA PHE A 66 -0.93 -8.03 12.67
C PHE A 66 -0.13 -9.30 12.98
N ARG A 67 -0.82 -10.29 13.57
CA ARG A 67 -0.26 -11.62 13.80
C ARG A 67 -0.69 -12.56 12.66
N GLY A 68 0.12 -13.55 12.41
CA GLY A 68 -0.06 -14.48 11.31
C GLY A 68 0.88 -14.16 10.16
N THR A 69 1.23 -15.21 9.42
CA THR A 69 2.12 -15.16 8.29
C THR A 69 1.71 -16.26 7.32
N PHE A 70 2.41 -16.36 6.21
CA PHE A 70 2.17 -17.40 5.22
C PHE A 70 2.21 -18.82 5.83
N GLY A 71 1.15 -19.58 5.59
CA GLY A 71 1.01 -20.97 6.06
C GLY A 71 0.72 -21.12 7.55
N ASP A 72 0.26 -20.07 8.21
CA ASP A 72 -0.10 -20.17 9.64
C ASP A 72 -1.35 -21.05 9.85
N VAL A 73 -1.12 -22.22 10.42
CA VAL A 73 -2.20 -23.11 10.84
C VAL A 73 -2.94 -22.45 12.01
N GLY A 74 -4.07 -21.86 11.74
CA GLY A 74 -4.89 -21.19 12.75
C GLY A 74 -5.15 -19.70 12.44
N ALA A 75 -4.89 -19.28 11.21
CA ALA A 75 -5.38 -17.99 10.71
C ALA A 75 -6.92 -17.99 10.72
N ASN A 76 -7.52 -16.92 11.23
CA ASN A 76 -8.97 -16.73 11.17
C ASN A 76 -9.38 -15.89 9.97
N TYR A 77 -8.45 -15.20 9.34
CA TYR A 77 -8.68 -14.46 8.10
C TYR A 77 -7.66 -14.83 7.05
N LEU A 78 -8.12 -15.03 5.82
CA LEU A 78 -7.30 -15.30 4.66
C LEU A 78 -7.43 -14.15 3.67
N VAL A 79 -6.31 -13.54 3.29
CA VAL A 79 -6.25 -12.55 2.23
C VAL A 79 -5.79 -13.22 0.96
N GLU A 80 -6.65 -13.18 -0.05
CA GLU A 80 -6.38 -13.72 -1.38
C GLU A 80 -6.34 -12.58 -2.39
N GLY A 81 -5.39 -12.61 -3.30
CA GLY A 81 -5.24 -11.60 -4.33
C GLY A 81 -5.01 -12.18 -5.72
N THR A 82 -5.33 -11.38 -6.72
CA THR A 82 -5.01 -11.64 -8.12
C THR A 82 -4.40 -10.39 -8.73
N VAL A 83 -3.17 -10.48 -9.18
CA VAL A 83 -2.56 -9.43 -10.01
C VAL A 83 -3.20 -9.51 -11.38
N ARG A 84 -4.04 -8.52 -11.71
CA ARG A 84 -4.72 -8.45 -13.00
C ARG A 84 -3.83 -7.90 -14.08
N ASP A 85 -3.05 -6.87 -13.72
CA ASP A 85 -2.22 -6.15 -14.68
C ASP A 85 -1.02 -5.53 -13.97
N LEU A 86 0.10 -5.53 -14.65
CA LEU A 86 1.31 -4.81 -14.28
C LEU A 86 1.98 -4.34 -15.57
N ARG A 87 1.79 -3.07 -15.90
CA ARG A 87 2.25 -2.50 -17.16
C ARG A 87 3.05 -1.22 -16.93
N SER A 88 3.88 -0.91 -17.91
CA SER A 88 4.63 0.34 -17.97
C SER A 88 4.26 1.07 -19.24
N ASP A 89 3.82 2.31 -19.09
CA ASP A 89 3.42 3.19 -20.21
C ASP A 89 4.27 4.46 -20.17
N ILE A 90 4.53 5.04 -21.35
CA ILE A 90 5.16 6.35 -21.46
C ILE A 90 4.15 7.38 -20.96
N PHE A 91 4.54 8.14 -19.94
CA PHE A 91 3.65 9.13 -19.34
C PHE A 91 3.90 10.54 -19.85
N SER A 92 5.15 10.93 -20.01
CA SER A 92 5.54 12.27 -20.48
C SER A 92 6.86 12.22 -21.22
N HIS A 93 6.99 13.12 -22.20
CA HIS A 93 8.26 13.42 -22.83
C HIS A 93 8.76 14.74 -22.21
N GLY A 94 9.92 14.73 -21.61
CA GLY A 94 10.56 15.96 -21.13
C GLY A 94 10.84 16.93 -22.25
N THR A 95 10.98 18.22 -21.94
CA THR A 95 11.41 19.26 -22.87
C THR A 95 12.82 19.01 -23.41
N ASP A 96 13.65 18.29 -22.64
CA ASP A 96 14.94 17.80 -23.07
C ASP A 96 14.76 16.44 -23.75
N ARG A 97 15.33 16.27 -24.92
CA ARG A 97 15.22 15.08 -25.79
C ARG A 97 15.62 13.75 -25.12
N PHE A 98 15.99 13.76 -23.86
CA PHE A 98 16.57 12.62 -23.13
C PHE A 98 15.77 12.19 -21.89
N SER A 99 14.70 12.88 -21.50
CA SER A 99 13.94 12.52 -20.30
C SER A 99 12.56 12.01 -20.67
N ILE A 100 12.45 10.68 -20.79
CA ILE A 100 11.15 9.99 -20.96
C ILE A 100 10.73 9.54 -19.57
N GLU A 101 9.61 10.08 -19.08
CA GLU A 101 8.96 9.60 -17.86
C GLU A 101 8.02 8.46 -18.21
N ASN A 102 8.23 7.33 -17.56
CA ASN A 102 7.36 6.18 -17.63
C ASN A 102 6.53 6.06 -16.35
N ARG A 103 5.34 5.50 -16.48
CA ARG A 103 4.48 5.17 -15.36
C ARG A 103 4.28 3.67 -15.28
N LEU A 104 4.66 3.09 -14.16
CA LEU A 104 4.33 1.71 -13.81
C LEU A 104 2.96 1.70 -13.13
N THR A 105 2.04 0.87 -13.62
CA THR A 105 0.69 0.70 -13.08
C THR A 105 0.50 -0.74 -12.64
N LEU A 106 0.14 -0.93 -11.37
CA LEU A 106 -0.23 -2.22 -10.79
C LEU A 106 -1.73 -2.23 -10.52
N VAL A 107 -2.42 -3.28 -10.98
CA VAL A 107 -3.85 -3.50 -10.73
C VAL A 107 -4.06 -4.86 -10.07
N VAL A 108 -4.70 -4.86 -8.90
CA VAL A 108 -4.91 -6.07 -8.08
C VAL A 108 -6.38 -6.19 -7.68
N ASP A 109 -6.92 -7.41 -7.77
CA ASP A 109 -8.16 -7.78 -7.10
C ASP A 109 -7.81 -8.43 -5.76
N VAL A 110 -8.53 -8.07 -4.70
CA VAL A 110 -8.29 -8.59 -3.34
C VAL A 110 -9.60 -9.02 -2.72
N ARG A 111 -9.58 -10.12 -1.96
CA ARG A 111 -10.68 -10.53 -1.08
C ARG A 111 -10.16 -10.98 0.28
N VAL A 112 -10.93 -10.70 1.30
CA VAL A 112 -10.69 -11.16 2.68
C VAL A 112 -11.78 -12.17 3.04
N VAL A 113 -11.35 -13.36 3.41
CA VAL A 113 -12.24 -14.48 3.77
C VAL A 113 -12.10 -14.79 5.25
N GLU A 114 -13.20 -14.91 5.95
CA GLU A 114 -13.22 -15.45 7.31
C GLU A 114 -13.17 -16.98 7.26
N VAL A 115 -12.08 -17.56 7.76
CA VAL A 115 -11.80 -19.00 7.58
C VAL A 115 -12.84 -19.87 8.31
N VAL A 116 -13.26 -19.47 9.51
CA VAL A 116 -14.17 -20.28 10.36
C VAL A 116 -15.58 -20.35 9.76
N ARG A 117 -16.10 -19.24 9.24
CA ARG A 117 -17.44 -19.16 8.65
C ARG A 117 -17.45 -19.39 7.15
N GLY A 118 -16.28 -19.39 6.50
CA GLY A 118 -16.16 -19.54 5.04
C GLY A 118 -16.73 -18.36 4.24
N GLY A 119 -17.05 -17.25 4.90
CA GLY A 119 -17.67 -16.08 4.29
C GLY A 119 -16.67 -15.09 3.76
N VAL A 120 -16.98 -14.43 2.64
CA VAL A 120 -16.21 -13.28 2.16
C VAL A 120 -16.59 -12.06 2.99
N LEU A 121 -15.66 -11.58 3.82
CA LEU A 121 -15.83 -10.41 4.65
C LEU A 121 -15.77 -9.12 3.82
N TRP A 122 -14.86 -9.08 2.86
CA TRP A 122 -14.65 -7.93 2.00
C TRP A 122 -14.04 -8.35 0.67
N LYS A 123 -14.38 -7.62 -0.38
CA LYS A 123 -13.84 -7.82 -1.72
C LYS A 123 -13.75 -6.47 -2.43
N GLU A 124 -12.64 -6.22 -3.08
CA GLU A 124 -12.45 -5.08 -3.98
C GLU A 124 -11.73 -5.53 -5.24
N SER A 125 -12.19 -5.03 -6.38
CA SER A 125 -11.62 -5.32 -7.69
C SER A 125 -11.02 -4.07 -8.27
N GLY A 126 -9.83 -4.22 -8.90
CA GLY A 126 -9.18 -3.11 -9.59
C GLY A 126 -8.51 -2.11 -8.66
N LEU A 127 -8.07 -2.52 -7.47
CA LEU A 127 -7.16 -1.70 -6.66
C LEU A 127 -5.95 -1.33 -7.51
N THR A 128 -5.70 -0.03 -7.66
CA THR A 128 -4.65 0.46 -8.56
C THR A 128 -3.67 1.33 -7.81
N GLU A 129 -2.39 1.06 -8.01
CA GLU A 129 -1.27 1.90 -7.56
C GLU A 129 -0.33 2.18 -8.71
N THR A 130 0.30 3.36 -8.68
CA THR A 130 1.21 3.81 -9.73
C THR A 130 2.49 4.40 -9.16
N ALA A 131 3.59 4.24 -9.89
CA ALA A 131 4.82 4.97 -9.64
C ALA A 131 5.46 5.39 -10.97
N SER A 132 6.06 6.57 -10.99
CA SER A 132 6.82 7.04 -12.14
C SER A 132 8.28 6.63 -12.02
N PHE A 133 8.93 6.43 -13.17
CA PHE A 133 10.38 6.28 -13.27
C PHE A 133 10.88 6.88 -14.59
N TYR A 134 12.13 7.31 -14.58
CA TYR A 134 12.75 7.88 -15.78
C TYR A 134 13.55 6.83 -16.55
N ALA A 135 13.40 6.82 -17.87
CA ALA A 135 14.31 6.11 -18.74
C ALA A 135 15.70 6.75 -18.61
N GLY A 136 16.70 5.93 -18.41
CA GLY A 136 18.09 6.39 -18.27
C GLY A 136 18.85 6.37 -19.59
N PRO A 137 20.13 6.74 -19.55
CA PRO A 137 20.97 6.80 -20.74
C PRO A 137 21.21 5.42 -21.37
N ASP A 138 21.03 4.35 -20.60
CA ASP A 138 21.18 2.98 -21.07
C ASP A 138 20.07 2.06 -20.50
N ALA A 139 20.01 0.84 -21.03
CA ALA A 139 19.00 -0.15 -20.64
C ALA A 139 19.15 -0.61 -19.18
N GLN A 140 20.37 -0.70 -18.67
CA GLN A 140 20.64 -1.16 -17.31
C GLN A 140 20.14 -0.15 -16.29
N TYR A 141 20.40 1.14 -16.54
CA TYR A 141 19.90 2.21 -15.69
C TYR A 141 18.37 2.30 -15.71
N THR A 142 17.77 2.18 -16.90
CA THR A 142 16.30 2.17 -17.05
C THR A 142 15.69 1.00 -16.28
N GLU A 143 16.27 -0.18 -16.34
CA GLU A 143 15.79 -1.37 -15.65
C GLU A 143 15.92 -1.24 -14.11
N ALA A 144 17.00 -0.63 -13.62
CA ALA A 144 17.16 -0.33 -12.19
C ALA A 144 16.06 0.62 -11.70
N ASN A 145 15.76 1.68 -12.45
CA ASN A 145 14.69 2.63 -12.14
C ASN A 145 13.31 1.96 -12.18
N ARG A 146 13.06 1.10 -13.17
CA ARG A 146 11.82 0.34 -13.28
C ARG A 146 11.62 -0.59 -12.08
N ARG A 147 12.69 -1.25 -11.63
CA ARG A 147 12.67 -2.11 -10.44
C ARG A 147 12.35 -1.32 -9.19
N ALA A 148 12.97 -0.17 -8.98
CA ALA A 148 12.67 0.72 -7.86
C ALA A 148 11.20 1.19 -7.86
N ALA A 149 10.66 1.52 -9.05
CA ALA A 149 9.25 1.87 -9.20
C ALA A 149 8.32 0.68 -8.88
N PHE A 150 8.72 -0.55 -9.24
CA PHE A 150 7.96 -1.75 -8.89
C PHE A 150 7.93 -1.97 -7.37
N GLU A 151 9.05 -1.87 -6.69
CA GLU A 151 9.12 -1.95 -5.22
C GLU A 151 8.23 -0.89 -4.56
N GLU A 152 8.21 0.31 -5.10
CA GLU A 152 7.38 1.41 -4.61
C GLU A 152 5.87 1.14 -4.77
N VAL A 153 5.40 0.64 -5.93
CA VAL A 153 3.98 0.32 -6.10
C VAL A 153 3.56 -0.87 -5.23
N VAL A 154 4.44 -1.85 -5.04
CA VAL A 154 4.20 -2.98 -4.12
C VAL A 154 4.05 -2.47 -2.69
N ARG A 155 4.94 -1.59 -2.24
CA ARG A 155 4.89 -1.00 -0.92
C ARG A 155 3.59 -0.19 -0.70
N ARG A 156 3.22 0.67 -1.64
CA ARG A 156 1.99 1.47 -1.56
C ARG A 156 0.75 0.59 -1.52
N MET A 157 0.68 -0.41 -2.39
CA MET A 157 -0.41 -1.38 -2.40
C MET A 157 -0.52 -2.12 -1.07
N ALA A 158 0.60 -2.56 -0.51
CA ALA A 158 0.65 -3.24 0.78
C ALA A 158 0.13 -2.37 1.93
N VAL A 159 0.56 -1.11 1.99
CA VAL A 159 0.09 -0.13 2.98
C VAL A 159 -1.42 0.08 2.84
N ARG A 160 -1.92 0.29 1.62
CA ARG A 160 -3.36 0.47 1.37
C ARG A 160 -4.17 -0.73 1.82
N MET A 161 -3.74 -1.95 1.48
CA MET A 161 -4.41 -3.18 1.91
C MET A 161 -4.39 -3.34 3.45
N SER A 162 -3.27 -3.02 4.11
CA SER A 162 -3.18 -3.09 5.58
C SER A 162 -4.11 -2.09 6.27
N GLN A 163 -4.28 -0.88 5.70
CA GLN A 163 -5.22 0.12 6.20
C GLN A 163 -6.67 -0.36 6.07
N ILE A 164 -7.03 -0.98 4.95
CA ILE A 164 -8.36 -1.57 4.76
C ILE A 164 -8.63 -2.64 5.83
N LEU A 165 -7.67 -3.54 6.08
CA LEU A 165 -7.82 -4.57 7.11
C LEU A 165 -8.02 -4.00 8.51
N ARG A 166 -7.35 -2.89 8.84
CA ARG A 166 -7.53 -2.21 10.14
C ARG A 166 -8.94 -1.65 10.36
N VAL A 167 -9.62 -1.32 9.28
CA VAL A 167 -11.01 -0.83 9.35
C VAL A 167 -12.01 -1.97 9.40
N LEU A 168 -11.64 -3.12 8.81
CA LEU A 168 -12.52 -4.30 8.73
C LEU A 168 -12.49 -5.17 9.98
N LEU A 169 -11.35 -5.21 10.67
CA LEU A 169 -11.08 -6.12 11.79
C LEU A 169 -10.86 -5.37 13.09
#